data_f0f8a1a85fbece7b772e3808d225613c
#
_entry.id   f0f8a1a85fbece7b772e3808d225613c
#
_cell.length_a   1.000
_cell.length_b   1.000
_cell.length_c   1.000
_cell.angle_alpha   90.00
_cell.angle_beta   90.00
_cell.angle_gamma   90.00
#
_symmetry.space_group_name_H-M   'P 1'
#
loop_
_entity.id
_entity.type
_entity.pdbx_description
1 polymer ?
#
loop_
_entity_poly.entity_id
_entity_poly.type
_entity_poly.pdbx_seq_one_letter_code
_entity_poly.pdbx_strand_id
1 'polypeptide(L)'
;STLTDWIEASMVPPSVVRLLRDTNVDQELNAWIRAICRIERTLRALNEYEATQKDAPSAGSARAQARTVAEQCKNLAISKVFPYLTRLFEPIRTSVTTSLPILQSSVLLPHHQPLYQFLALHAPRVAIEVQLSYINAARLYYETAFRRYVRELRKILQRWTEPATLIAWAYKQSSPATAQYEPERQQYAHPITDAAAVLACQSEDVNFKASPEHLFHTLALVFLDTACSEYAFLARFFSGAFDMQEPTYDASAVLSCNMLSLSADEEQRHESIVTRESWRQVMEPAMAFLAEFYTAVLAMPGAPVQQLLTMANLMHELLQVARSRRCLIPELESVLMRHLLETWPLVAKSLDTEVDTLKTLTIGPRMGPVPRSAGGGGLLERWTGGLMTTDLMRGGQAADALQKILSAYTQFFSQVVSLTSTEQHQGMLLGGLGRIHTELARLVREYATNVYAAHQDGPSPRDMCVSMHAVLSATPDDTHAHEAAKWAELADSFSSETQN
;
A
#
# COMPACT_ATOMS: atom_id res chain seq x y z
N SER A 1 52.93 -17.25 25.54
CA SER A 1 51.47 -17.20 25.31
C SER A 1 51.15 -17.07 23.81
N THR A 2 51.82 -16.20 23.05
CA THR A 2 51.46 -15.94 21.64
C THR A 2 51.64 -17.18 20.71
N LEU A 3 52.66 -18.02 20.91
CA LEU A 3 52.84 -19.22 20.11
C LEU A 3 51.83 -20.31 20.39
N THR A 4 51.47 -20.48 21.66
CA THR A 4 50.47 -21.46 22.10
C THR A 4 49.08 -21.05 21.57
N ASP A 5 48.72 -19.80 21.71
CA ASP A 5 47.48 -19.26 21.19
C ASP A 5 47.36 -19.42 19.66
N TRP A 6 48.50 -19.26 18.95
CA TRP A 6 48.51 -19.48 17.50
C TRP A 6 48.37 -20.97 17.13
N ILE A 7 49.06 -21.89 17.83
CA ILE A 7 48.95 -23.33 17.61
C ILE A 7 47.49 -23.76 17.88
N GLU A 8 46.91 -23.31 18.97
CA GLU A 8 45.49 -23.56 19.24
C GLU A 8 44.56 -23.00 18.16
N ALA A 9 44.80 -21.79 17.65
CA ALA A 9 44.00 -21.21 16.60
C ALA A 9 44.10 -21.96 15.25
N SER A 10 45.31 -22.53 14.94
CA SER A 10 45.57 -23.18 13.67
C SER A 10 45.18 -24.66 13.59
N MET A 11 44.65 -25.24 14.65
CA MET A 11 44.20 -26.64 14.69
C MET A 11 42.69 -26.78 14.91
N VAL A 12 42.08 -27.72 14.16
CA VAL A 12 40.67 -28.10 14.41
C VAL A 12 40.64 -29.10 15.54
N PRO A 13 39.94 -28.84 16.66
CA PRO A 13 39.82 -29.76 17.80
C PRO A 13 39.23 -31.12 17.39
N PRO A 14 39.68 -32.24 17.96
CA PRO A 14 39.12 -33.56 17.67
C PRO A 14 37.62 -33.69 18.02
N SER A 15 37.14 -32.91 18.96
CA SER A 15 35.69 -32.81 19.30
C SER A 15 34.89 -32.29 18.13
N VAL A 16 35.38 -31.28 17.43
CA VAL A 16 34.71 -30.71 16.24
C VAL A 16 34.67 -31.74 15.11
N VAL A 17 35.79 -32.47 14.87
CA VAL A 17 35.84 -33.52 13.84
C VAL A 17 34.82 -34.64 14.14
N ARG A 18 34.70 -35.06 15.42
CA ARG A 18 33.70 -36.06 15.82
C ARG A 18 32.28 -35.55 15.65
N LEU A 19 31.99 -34.32 16.07
CA LEU A 19 30.69 -33.70 15.88
C LEU A 19 30.25 -33.73 14.43
N LEU A 20 31.14 -33.23 13.53
CA LEU A 20 30.83 -33.16 12.10
C LEU A 20 30.61 -34.56 11.48
N ARG A 21 31.35 -35.58 11.94
CA ARG A 21 31.22 -36.92 11.39
C ARG A 21 29.99 -37.66 11.93
N ASP A 22 29.81 -37.63 13.27
CA ASP A 22 28.94 -38.55 13.98
C ASP A 22 27.53 -37.98 14.21
N THR A 23 27.30 -36.65 14.05
CA THR A 23 26.01 -36.01 14.26
C THR A 23 25.46 -35.33 13.02
N ASN A 24 24.17 -35.01 13.03
CA ASN A 24 23.52 -34.16 12.02
C ASN A 24 23.24 -32.77 12.59
N VAL A 25 23.04 -31.78 11.69
CA VAL A 25 22.84 -30.38 12.07
C VAL A 25 21.60 -30.18 12.94
N ASP A 26 20.53 -30.94 12.67
CA ASP A 26 19.25 -30.91 13.40
C ASP A 26 19.34 -31.38 14.85
N GLN A 27 20.29 -32.25 15.16
CA GLN A 27 20.45 -32.82 16.51
C GLN A 27 21.10 -31.86 17.49
N GLU A 28 22.11 -31.11 17.07
CA GLU A 28 22.94 -30.23 17.92
C GLU A 28 23.26 -28.88 17.24
N LEU A 29 22.26 -28.14 16.83
CA LEU A 29 22.41 -26.91 16.03
C LEU A 29 23.44 -25.93 16.61
N ASN A 30 23.37 -25.63 17.91
CA ASN A 30 24.30 -24.70 18.56
C ASN A 30 25.76 -25.22 18.58
N ALA A 31 25.93 -26.54 18.73
CA ALA A 31 27.27 -27.14 18.64
C ALA A 31 27.82 -27.05 17.19
N TRP A 32 26.95 -27.25 16.21
CA TRP A 32 27.30 -27.08 14.80
C TRP A 32 27.71 -25.67 14.44
N ILE A 33 26.99 -24.66 14.93
CA ILE A 33 27.35 -23.24 14.70
C ILE A 33 28.72 -22.94 15.30
N ARG A 34 28.99 -23.37 16.55
CA ARG A 34 30.31 -23.23 17.18
C ARG A 34 31.42 -23.95 16.40
N ALA A 35 31.13 -25.15 15.89
CA ALA A 35 32.08 -25.92 15.09
C ALA A 35 32.41 -25.20 13.78
N ILE A 36 31.44 -24.64 13.09
CA ILE A 36 31.63 -23.87 11.87
C ILE A 36 32.45 -22.60 12.14
N CYS A 37 32.12 -21.83 13.18
CA CYS A 37 32.93 -20.68 13.60
C CYS A 37 34.39 -21.09 13.93
N ARG A 38 34.59 -22.25 14.51
CA ARG A 38 35.93 -22.75 14.81
C ARG A 38 36.70 -23.11 13.54
N ILE A 39 36.06 -23.78 12.59
CA ILE A 39 36.69 -24.14 11.27
C ILE A 39 37.07 -22.84 10.57
N GLU A 40 36.22 -21.84 10.54
CA GLU A 40 36.51 -20.56 9.88
C GLU A 40 37.67 -19.82 10.53
N ARG A 41 37.73 -19.75 11.86
CA ARG A 41 38.88 -19.20 12.59
C ARG A 41 40.17 -19.89 12.23
N THR A 42 40.15 -21.24 12.17
CA THR A 42 41.31 -22.03 11.80
C THR A 42 41.74 -21.74 10.37
N LEU A 43 40.84 -21.71 9.41
CA LEU A 43 41.14 -21.41 8.00
C LEU A 43 41.72 -19.99 7.83
N ARG A 44 41.17 -19.00 8.54
CA ARG A 44 41.71 -17.63 8.50
C ARG A 44 43.10 -17.54 9.10
N ALA A 45 43.33 -18.13 10.26
CA ALA A 45 44.65 -18.14 10.89
C ALA A 45 45.71 -18.77 9.99
N LEU A 46 45.38 -19.86 9.29
CA LEU A 46 46.26 -20.50 8.32
C LEU A 46 46.51 -19.62 7.09
N ASN A 47 45.50 -18.94 6.56
CA ASN A 47 45.63 -18.04 5.41
C ASN A 47 46.43 -16.76 5.75
N GLU A 48 46.20 -16.14 6.91
CA GLU A 48 46.94 -14.95 7.37
C GLU A 48 48.44 -15.25 7.51
N TYR A 49 48.75 -16.42 8.02
CA TYR A 49 50.15 -16.84 8.14
C TYR A 49 50.81 -17.08 6.78
N GLU A 50 50.11 -17.68 5.82
CA GLU A 50 50.61 -17.83 4.45
C GLU A 50 50.86 -16.51 3.74
N ALA A 51 50.03 -15.52 3.99
CA ALA A 51 50.16 -14.16 3.45
C ALA A 51 51.41 -13.44 4.00
N THR A 52 51.83 -13.77 5.22
CA THR A 52 52.99 -13.14 5.87
C THR A 52 54.33 -13.84 5.56
N GLN A 53 54.32 -15.08 5.15
CA GLN A 53 55.53 -15.83 4.76
C GLN A 53 55.55 -16.15 3.26
N LYS A 54 56.64 -15.75 2.55
CA LYS A 54 56.79 -15.94 1.12
C LYS A 54 57.16 -17.39 0.74
N ASP A 55 57.50 -18.26 1.68
CA ASP A 55 57.87 -19.65 1.39
C ASP A 55 56.66 -20.58 1.47
N ALA A 56 56.40 -21.29 0.35
CA ALA A 56 55.36 -22.31 0.32
C ALA A 56 55.65 -23.44 1.31
N PRO A 57 54.69 -23.91 2.09
CA PRO A 57 54.90 -24.98 3.07
C PRO A 57 55.31 -26.28 2.33
N SER A 58 56.40 -26.91 2.78
CA SER A 58 56.79 -28.21 2.26
C SER A 58 55.69 -29.25 2.46
N ALA A 59 55.46 -30.13 1.48
CA ALA A 59 54.36 -31.10 1.44
C ALA A 59 54.41 -32.20 2.52
N GLY A 60 54.82 -31.97 3.68
CA GLY A 60 54.91 -32.88 4.83
C GLY A 60 54.91 -32.12 6.16
N SER A 61 54.83 -30.80 6.12
CA SER A 61 54.84 -30.00 7.32
C SER A 61 53.54 -30.20 8.13
N ALA A 62 53.63 -30.12 9.46
CA ALA A 62 52.46 -30.18 10.37
C ALA A 62 51.35 -29.20 9.97
N ARG A 63 51.75 -28.08 9.35
CA ARG A 63 50.84 -27.05 8.84
C ARG A 63 50.06 -27.53 7.61
N ALA A 64 50.71 -28.18 6.65
CA ALA A 64 50.03 -28.75 5.49
C ALA A 64 49.02 -29.81 5.91
N GLN A 65 49.34 -30.59 6.96
CA GLN A 65 48.42 -31.55 7.53
C GLN A 65 47.21 -30.84 8.24
N ALA A 66 47.46 -29.79 9.05
CA ALA A 66 46.42 -29.03 9.67
C ALA A 66 45.44 -28.38 8.65
N ARG A 67 45.99 -27.84 7.57
CA ARG A 67 45.22 -27.31 6.46
C ARG A 67 44.36 -28.39 5.78
N THR A 68 44.93 -29.55 5.48
CA THR A 68 44.19 -30.67 4.89
C THR A 68 42.99 -31.08 5.77
N VAL A 69 43.23 -31.19 7.09
CA VAL A 69 42.15 -31.51 8.05
C VAL A 69 41.09 -30.42 8.08
N ALA A 70 41.46 -29.12 8.12
CA ALA A 70 40.51 -28.02 8.13
C ALA A 70 39.69 -27.99 6.83
N GLU A 71 40.28 -28.20 5.68
CA GLU A 71 39.59 -28.29 4.38
C GLU A 71 38.64 -29.50 4.31
N GLN A 72 39.05 -30.65 4.83
CA GLN A 72 38.16 -31.82 4.93
C GLN A 72 36.97 -31.56 5.83
N CYS A 73 37.18 -30.94 6.99
CA CYS A 73 36.12 -30.55 7.89
C CYS A 73 35.13 -29.53 7.25
N LYS A 74 35.68 -28.54 6.51
CA LYS A 74 34.89 -27.59 5.74
C LYS A 74 33.97 -28.29 4.73
N ASN A 75 34.56 -29.18 3.92
CA ASN A 75 33.83 -29.90 2.87
C ASN A 75 32.73 -30.82 3.48
N LEU A 76 33.06 -31.48 4.59
CA LEU A 76 32.07 -32.27 5.33
C LEU A 76 30.96 -31.43 5.90
N ALA A 77 31.28 -30.25 6.46
CA ALA A 77 30.25 -29.30 6.96
C ALA A 77 29.34 -28.84 5.82
N ILE A 78 29.89 -28.43 4.66
CA ILE A 78 29.11 -28.04 3.48
C ILE A 78 28.15 -29.15 3.05
N SER A 79 28.63 -30.40 2.97
CA SER A 79 27.81 -31.55 2.54
C SER A 79 26.63 -31.86 3.44
N LYS A 80 26.69 -31.50 4.73
CA LYS A 80 25.61 -31.72 5.70
C LYS A 80 24.72 -30.48 5.90
N VAL A 81 25.29 -29.28 5.85
CA VAL A 81 24.55 -28.02 6.01
C VAL A 81 23.63 -27.74 4.81
N PHE A 82 24.09 -28.00 3.60
CA PHE A 82 23.30 -27.77 2.39
C PHE A 82 21.93 -28.51 2.40
N PRO A 83 21.87 -29.84 2.51
CA PRO A 83 20.59 -30.55 2.51
C PRO A 83 19.73 -30.19 3.75
N TYR A 84 20.36 -29.83 4.85
CA TYR A 84 19.67 -29.39 6.03
C TYR A 84 18.91 -28.07 5.79
N LEU A 85 19.58 -27.03 5.30
CA LEU A 85 18.95 -25.74 4.98
C LEU A 85 17.86 -25.87 3.91
N THR A 86 18.10 -26.69 2.88
CA THR A 86 17.10 -26.93 1.83
C THR A 86 15.82 -27.57 2.38
N ARG A 87 15.95 -28.56 3.27
CA ARG A 87 14.80 -29.19 3.93
C ARG A 87 14.04 -28.25 4.88
N LEU A 88 14.73 -27.27 5.43
CA LEU A 88 14.12 -26.29 6.33
C LEU A 88 13.03 -25.44 5.64
N PHE A 89 13.10 -25.28 4.33
CA PHE A 89 12.10 -24.55 3.55
C PHE A 89 10.93 -25.42 3.05
N GLU A 90 11.00 -26.73 3.22
CA GLU A 90 9.97 -27.65 2.78
C GLU A 90 8.60 -27.43 3.44
N PRO A 91 8.51 -27.14 4.75
CA PRO A 91 7.25 -26.82 5.40
C PRO A 91 6.56 -25.58 4.84
N ILE A 92 7.27 -24.59 4.29
CA ILE A 92 6.70 -23.41 3.63
C ILE A 92 5.88 -23.84 2.42
N ARG A 93 6.31 -24.89 1.71
CA ARG A 93 5.68 -25.40 0.48
C ARG A 93 4.53 -26.37 0.75
N THR A 94 4.61 -27.12 1.83
CA THR A 94 3.74 -28.29 2.08
C THR A 94 2.72 -28.07 3.19
N SER A 95 3.01 -27.20 4.16
CA SER A 95 2.14 -26.96 5.31
C SER A 95 1.25 -25.73 5.13
N VAL A 96 -0.05 -25.93 5.30
CA VAL A 96 -1.05 -24.84 5.27
C VAL A 96 -1.00 -23.99 6.56
N THR A 97 -0.45 -24.54 7.64
CA THR A 97 -0.41 -23.89 8.96
C THR A 97 0.88 -23.14 9.24
N THR A 98 1.91 -23.30 8.40
CA THR A 98 3.18 -22.59 8.57
C THR A 98 3.03 -21.12 8.22
N SER A 99 3.31 -20.25 9.19
CA SER A 99 3.43 -18.81 8.96
C SER A 99 4.86 -18.46 8.57
N LEU A 100 5.06 -17.99 7.33
CA LEU A 100 6.38 -17.63 6.85
C LEU A 100 7.03 -16.51 7.68
N PRO A 101 6.35 -15.39 8.03
CA PRO A 101 6.94 -14.35 8.87
C PRO A 101 7.41 -14.86 10.25
N ILE A 102 6.66 -15.78 10.85
CA ILE A 102 7.06 -16.39 12.13
C ILE A 102 8.29 -17.27 11.92
N LEU A 103 8.33 -18.09 10.88
CA LEU A 103 9.50 -18.91 10.57
C LEU A 103 10.75 -18.05 10.34
N GLN A 104 10.62 -16.96 9.60
CA GLN A 104 11.72 -16.02 9.32
C GLN A 104 12.28 -15.42 10.63
N SER A 105 11.43 -14.86 11.46
CA SER A 105 11.82 -14.10 12.65
C SER A 105 12.26 -14.98 13.82
N SER A 106 11.61 -16.12 14.03
CA SER A 106 11.86 -16.97 15.22
C SER A 106 12.81 -18.14 14.97
N VAL A 107 12.99 -18.57 13.73
CA VAL A 107 13.78 -19.74 13.39
C VAL A 107 14.96 -19.40 12.47
N LEU A 108 14.69 -18.81 11.30
CA LEU A 108 15.70 -18.65 10.28
C LEU A 108 16.78 -17.62 10.67
N LEU A 109 16.38 -16.40 11.01
CA LEU A 109 17.32 -15.34 11.37
C LEU A 109 18.15 -15.67 12.62
N PRO A 110 17.55 -16.05 13.77
CA PRO A 110 18.33 -16.20 14.98
C PRO A 110 19.24 -17.43 14.97
N HIS A 111 18.86 -18.49 14.26
CA HIS A 111 19.54 -19.78 14.42
C HIS A 111 20.26 -20.27 13.17
N HIS A 112 19.84 -19.88 11.98
CA HIS A 112 20.31 -20.51 10.73
C HIS A 112 21.13 -19.57 9.84
N GLN A 113 21.11 -18.27 10.10
CA GLN A 113 21.86 -17.28 9.34
C GLN A 113 23.39 -17.61 9.31
N PRO A 114 24.07 -17.98 10.41
CA PRO A 114 25.49 -18.31 10.39
C PRO A 114 25.80 -19.52 9.49
N LEU A 115 24.91 -20.50 9.41
CA LEU A 115 25.06 -21.66 8.55
C LEU A 115 25.03 -21.26 7.06
N TYR A 116 24.08 -20.39 6.69
CA TYR A 116 23.99 -19.88 5.33
C TYR A 116 25.22 -19.03 4.96
N GLN A 117 25.63 -18.12 5.86
CA GLN A 117 26.82 -17.27 5.61
C GLN A 117 28.10 -18.09 5.43
N PHE A 118 28.24 -19.18 6.16
CA PHE A 118 29.35 -20.12 5.97
C PHE A 118 29.32 -20.77 4.56
N LEU A 119 28.13 -21.18 4.09
CA LEU A 119 28.00 -21.67 2.71
C LEU A 119 28.31 -20.58 1.70
N ALA A 120 27.84 -19.36 1.90
CA ALA A 120 28.09 -18.24 0.99
C ALA A 120 29.58 -17.92 0.85
N LEU A 121 30.33 -18.03 1.96
CA LEU A 121 31.76 -17.79 1.98
C LEU A 121 32.58 -18.90 1.28
N HIS A 122 32.26 -20.18 1.54
CA HIS A 122 33.08 -21.31 1.12
C HIS A 122 32.56 -22.07 -0.11
N ALA A 123 31.25 -21.97 -0.39
CA ALA A 123 30.61 -22.67 -1.50
C ALA A 123 29.49 -21.80 -2.13
N PRO A 124 29.83 -20.67 -2.79
CA PRO A 124 28.85 -19.71 -3.26
C PRO A 124 27.83 -20.31 -4.24
N ARG A 125 28.19 -21.30 -5.04
CA ARG A 125 27.25 -22.00 -5.94
C ARG A 125 26.16 -22.74 -5.14
N VAL A 126 26.57 -23.42 -4.08
CA VAL A 126 25.65 -24.15 -3.19
C VAL A 126 24.77 -23.18 -2.40
N ALA A 127 25.32 -22.05 -1.97
CA ALA A 127 24.55 -20.99 -1.31
C ALA A 127 23.46 -20.41 -2.23
N ILE A 128 23.75 -20.20 -3.51
CA ILE A 128 22.76 -19.78 -4.51
C ILE A 128 21.63 -20.81 -4.66
N GLU A 129 21.93 -22.11 -4.63
CA GLU A 129 20.90 -23.16 -4.70
C GLU A 129 19.98 -23.12 -3.46
N VAL A 130 20.54 -22.89 -2.26
CA VAL A 130 19.76 -22.69 -1.03
C VAL A 130 18.85 -21.46 -1.16
N GLN A 131 19.38 -20.33 -1.64
CA GLN A 131 18.64 -19.10 -1.86
C GLN A 131 17.49 -19.29 -2.86
N LEU A 132 17.74 -19.96 -3.98
CA LEU A 132 16.72 -20.27 -4.98
C LEU A 132 15.64 -21.20 -4.43
N SER A 133 16.00 -22.17 -3.58
CA SER A 133 15.03 -23.03 -2.91
C SER A 133 14.10 -22.23 -2.01
N TYR A 134 14.65 -21.26 -1.24
CA TYR A 134 13.85 -20.33 -0.43
C TYR A 134 12.94 -19.45 -1.31
N ILE A 135 13.49 -18.80 -2.34
CA ILE A 135 12.74 -17.91 -3.25
C ILE A 135 11.52 -18.66 -3.83
N ASN A 136 11.71 -19.87 -4.31
CA ASN A 136 10.63 -20.66 -4.87
C ASN A 136 9.56 -21.03 -3.82
N ALA A 137 9.97 -21.34 -2.60
CA ALA A 137 9.05 -21.66 -1.52
C ALA A 137 8.25 -20.42 -1.06
N ALA A 138 8.92 -19.28 -0.85
CA ALA A 138 8.32 -18.03 -0.43
C ALA A 138 7.38 -17.47 -1.51
N ARG A 139 7.77 -17.53 -2.79
CA ARG A 139 6.93 -17.15 -3.92
C ARG A 139 5.60 -17.91 -3.91
N LEU A 140 5.65 -19.24 -3.79
CA LEU A 140 4.44 -20.07 -3.75
C LEU A 140 3.57 -19.76 -2.54
N TYR A 141 4.19 -19.51 -1.40
CA TYR A 141 3.48 -19.12 -0.18
C TYR A 141 2.70 -17.82 -0.38
N TYR A 142 3.35 -16.75 -0.84
CA TYR A 142 2.69 -15.46 -1.06
C TYR A 142 1.66 -15.53 -2.18
N GLU A 143 1.95 -16.23 -3.26
CA GLU A 143 0.97 -16.47 -4.33
C GLU A 143 -0.32 -17.09 -3.77
N THR A 144 -0.18 -18.13 -2.96
CA THR A 144 -1.34 -18.82 -2.39
C THR A 144 -2.08 -17.96 -1.38
N ALA A 145 -1.36 -17.26 -0.50
CA ALA A 145 -1.94 -16.39 0.53
C ALA A 145 -2.70 -15.22 -0.09
N PHE A 146 -2.07 -14.47 -1.00
CA PHE A 146 -2.71 -13.32 -1.64
C PHE A 146 -3.86 -13.74 -2.57
N ARG A 147 -3.73 -14.84 -3.31
CA ARG A 147 -4.83 -15.38 -4.11
C ARG A 147 -6.07 -15.65 -3.28
N ARG A 148 -5.92 -16.30 -2.12
CA ARG A 148 -7.03 -16.58 -1.20
C ARG A 148 -7.62 -15.29 -0.66
N TYR A 149 -6.78 -14.40 -0.14
CA TYR A 149 -7.23 -13.17 0.49
C TYR A 149 -7.97 -12.26 -0.51
N VAL A 150 -7.38 -11.97 -1.66
CA VAL A 150 -7.99 -11.12 -2.70
C VAL A 150 -9.30 -11.72 -3.23
N ARG A 151 -9.40 -13.05 -3.34
CA ARG A 151 -10.65 -13.70 -3.72
C ARG A 151 -11.78 -13.41 -2.73
N GLU A 152 -11.48 -13.45 -1.43
CA GLU A 152 -12.49 -13.17 -0.40
C GLU A 152 -12.85 -11.68 -0.37
N LEU A 153 -11.89 -10.77 -0.49
CA LEU A 153 -12.17 -9.34 -0.62
C LEU A 153 -13.03 -9.01 -1.86
N ARG A 154 -12.81 -9.69 -2.99
CA ARG A 154 -13.63 -9.52 -4.19
C ARG A 154 -15.10 -9.92 -3.98
N LYS A 155 -15.38 -10.96 -3.18
CA LYS A 155 -16.75 -11.32 -2.83
C LYS A 155 -17.46 -10.20 -2.05
N ILE A 156 -16.75 -9.55 -1.13
CA ILE A 156 -17.28 -8.41 -0.38
C ILE A 156 -17.49 -7.21 -1.33
N LEU A 157 -16.51 -6.92 -2.19
CA LEU A 157 -16.58 -5.83 -3.16
C LEU A 157 -17.80 -5.96 -4.10
N GLN A 158 -18.09 -7.18 -4.56
CA GLN A 158 -19.26 -7.44 -5.43
C GLN A 158 -20.62 -7.17 -4.76
N ARG A 159 -20.67 -7.14 -3.42
CA ARG A 159 -21.89 -6.83 -2.66
C ARG A 159 -22.09 -5.32 -2.48
N TRP A 160 -21.08 -4.53 -2.83
CA TRP A 160 -21.16 -3.07 -2.76
C TRP A 160 -22.02 -2.54 -3.88
N THR A 161 -23.16 -1.96 -3.53
CA THR A 161 -24.19 -1.47 -4.49
C THR A 161 -24.56 -0.02 -4.26
N GLU A 162 -23.78 0.73 -3.51
CA GLU A 162 -24.08 2.14 -3.30
C GLU A 162 -23.99 2.92 -4.61
N PRO A 163 -25.05 3.69 -4.96
CA PRO A 163 -25.01 4.53 -6.15
C PRO A 163 -24.03 5.68 -5.93
N ALA A 164 -23.39 6.11 -7.00
CA ALA A 164 -22.62 7.35 -7.00
C ALA A 164 -23.52 8.51 -6.61
N THR A 165 -23.14 9.24 -5.58
CA THR A 165 -23.84 10.43 -5.12
C THR A 165 -23.27 11.66 -5.79
N LEU A 166 -23.88 12.06 -6.91
CA LEU A 166 -23.51 13.30 -7.59
C LEU A 166 -24.19 14.49 -6.91
N ILE A 167 -23.48 15.60 -6.83
CA ILE A 167 -23.97 16.86 -6.25
C ILE A 167 -25.31 17.25 -6.90
N ALA A 168 -25.39 17.12 -8.23
CA ALA A 168 -26.60 17.42 -8.99
C ALA A 168 -27.83 16.61 -8.58
N TRP A 169 -27.67 15.42 -7.97
CA TRP A 169 -28.79 14.55 -7.59
C TRP A 169 -29.14 14.60 -6.10
N ALA A 170 -28.48 15.44 -5.32
CA ALA A 170 -28.72 15.58 -3.89
C ALA A 170 -30.20 15.88 -3.55
N TYR A 171 -30.92 16.58 -4.44
CA TYR A 171 -32.33 16.90 -4.24
C TYR A 171 -33.30 15.72 -4.44
N LYS A 172 -32.90 14.69 -5.19
CA LYS A 172 -33.74 13.49 -5.45
C LYS A 172 -33.77 12.53 -4.26
N GLN A 173 -32.94 12.77 -3.28
CA GLN A 173 -32.75 11.83 -2.17
C GLN A 173 -33.67 12.19 -1.02
N SER A 174 -34.46 11.21 -0.58
CA SER A 174 -35.46 11.36 0.47
C SER A 174 -34.87 11.44 1.88
N SER A 175 -33.59 11.06 2.02
CA SER A 175 -32.87 11.11 3.29
C SER A 175 -31.44 11.64 3.06
N PRO A 176 -31.01 12.62 3.86
CA PRO A 176 -29.65 13.16 3.75
C PRO A 176 -28.54 12.13 4.09
N ALA A 177 -28.90 11.06 4.79
CA ALA A 177 -27.92 10.08 5.29
C ALA A 177 -27.45 9.04 4.27
N THR A 178 -28.19 8.80 3.17
CA THR A 178 -27.86 7.75 2.20
C THR A 178 -27.13 8.26 0.95
N ALA A 179 -26.93 9.56 0.86
CA ALA A 179 -26.53 10.24 -0.37
C ALA A 179 -25.16 10.87 -0.34
N GLN A 180 -24.53 10.96 0.79
CA GLN A 180 -23.30 11.69 0.96
C GLN A 180 -22.15 10.71 1.24
N TYR A 181 -20.98 11.00 0.65
CA TYR A 181 -19.76 10.30 1.00
C TYR A 181 -19.51 10.47 2.50
N GLU A 182 -19.55 9.39 3.26
CA GLU A 182 -19.38 9.42 4.71
C GLU A 182 -17.98 9.95 5.05
N PRO A 183 -17.86 11.02 5.87
CA PRO A 183 -16.54 11.59 6.20
C PRO A 183 -15.63 10.58 6.88
N GLU A 184 -16.18 9.58 7.57
CA GLU A 184 -15.41 8.48 8.17
C GLU A 184 -14.63 7.66 7.13
N ARG A 185 -15.07 7.64 5.88
CA ARG A 185 -14.36 6.93 4.80
C ARG A 185 -13.02 7.59 4.43
N GLN A 186 -12.83 8.87 4.75
CA GLN A 186 -11.57 9.59 4.52
C GLN A 186 -10.41 9.05 5.37
N GLN A 187 -10.70 8.40 6.51
CA GLN A 187 -9.68 7.77 7.35
C GLN A 187 -8.84 6.75 6.56
N TYR A 188 -9.41 6.13 5.53
CA TYR A 188 -8.71 5.15 4.70
C TYR A 188 -7.66 5.77 3.75
N ALA A 189 -7.54 7.09 3.73
CA ALA A 189 -6.44 7.79 3.06
C ALA A 189 -5.10 7.60 3.79
N HIS A 190 -5.15 7.25 5.09
CA HIS A 190 -3.97 7.14 5.94
C HIS A 190 -3.69 5.68 6.30
N PRO A 191 -2.41 5.23 6.27
CA PRO A 191 -2.05 3.87 6.64
C PRO A 191 -2.20 3.59 8.14
N ILE A 192 -2.14 4.63 8.99
CA ILE A 192 -2.35 4.54 10.44
C ILE A 192 -3.76 5.04 10.73
N THR A 193 -4.67 4.13 11.00
CA THR A 193 -6.08 4.41 11.31
C THR A 193 -6.58 3.42 12.35
N ASP A 194 -7.55 3.82 13.14
CA ASP A 194 -8.25 2.95 14.09
C ASP A 194 -9.20 1.95 13.41
N ALA A 195 -9.32 2.03 12.09
CA ALA A 195 -10.17 1.12 11.34
C ALA A 195 -9.62 -0.32 11.37
N ALA A 196 -10.48 -1.25 11.76
CA ALA A 196 -10.14 -2.66 11.77
C ALA A 196 -9.87 -3.18 10.35
N ALA A 197 -8.82 -3.99 10.20
CA ALA A 197 -8.56 -4.68 8.95
C ALA A 197 -9.69 -5.66 8.60
N VAL A 198 -10.09 -5.68 7.34
CA VAL A 198 -11.08 -6.63 6.84
C VAL A 198 -10.48 -8.03 6.77
N LEU A 199 -11.07 -8.97 7.50
CA LEU A 199 -10.62 -10.35 7.54
C LEU A 199 -11.26 -11.18 6.42
N ALA A 200 -10.53 -12.15 5.89
CA ALA A 200 -11.04 -13.04 4.84
C ALA A 200 -12.32 -13.79 5.26
N CYS A 201 -12.44 -14.19 6.53
CA CYS A 201 -13.62 -14.88 7.07
C CYS A 201 -14.89 -14.01 7.05
N GLN A 202 -14.78 -12.69 7.05
CA GLN A 202 -15.94 -11.79 6.96
C GLN A 202 -16.67 -11.91 5.61
N SER A 203 -16.02 -12.46 4.59
CA SER A 203 -16.69 -12.78 3.32
C SER A 203 -17.75 -13.86 3.43
N GLU A 204 -17.77 -14.66 4.50
CA GLU A 204 -18.78 -15.69 4.76
C GLU A 204 -20.09 -15.08 5.25
N ASP A 205 -20.02 -13.94 5.95
CA ASP A 205 -21.21 -13.18 6.35
C ASP A 205 -21.76 -12.40 5.14
N VAL A 206 -22.92 -12.82 4.64
CA VAL A 206 -23.61 -12.20 3.50
C VAL A 206 -24.00 -10.75 3.78
N ASN A 207 -24.23 -10.38 5.02
CA ASN A 207 -24.66 -9.04 5.43
C ASN A 207 -23.47 -8.09 5.60
N PHE A 208 -22.26 -8.62 5.72
CA PHE A 208 -21.06 -7.80 5.85
C PHE A 208 -20.79 -7.03 4.56
N LYS A 209 -20.68 -5.72 4.70
CA LYS A 209 -20.34 -4.78 3.63
C LYS A 209 -19.17 -3.92 4.08
N ALA A 210 -18.27 -3.63 3.16
CA ALA A 210 -17.19 -2.69 3.36
C ALA A 210 -17.01 -1.86 2.10
N SER A 211 -16.67 -0.59 2.27
CA SER A 211 -16.48 0.32 1.14
C SER A 211 -15.26 -0.09 0.30
N PRO A 212 -15.24 0.22 -1.00
CA PRO A 212 -14.13 -0.15 -1.88
C PRO A 212 -12.77 0.36 -1.39
N GLU A 213 -12.71 1.59 -0.86
CA GLU A 213 -11.49 2.16 -0.29
C GLU A 213 -11.07 1.47 1.00
N HIS A 214 -12.00 1.01 1.85
CA HIS A 214 -11.67 0.21 3.02
C HIS A 214 -11.05 -1.14 2.64
N LEU A 215 -11.65 -1.82 1.66
CA LEU A 215 -11.12 -3.09 1.16
C LEU A 215 -9.72 -2.92 0.55
N PHE A 216 -9.56 -1.86 -0.24
CA PHE A 216 -8.27 -1.55 -0.84
C PHE A 216 -7.22 -1.13 0.22
N HIS A 217 -7.59 -0.28 1.17
CA HIS A 217 -6.74 0.12 2.29
C HIS A 217 -6.20 -1.11 3.03
N THR A 218 -7.07 -2.04 3.40
CA THR A 218 -6.65 -3.25 4.11
C THR A 218 -5.69 -4.11 3.27
N LEU A 219 -5.99 -4.33 1.99
CA LEU A 219 -5.10 -5.09 1.11
C LEU A 219 -3.74 -4.41 0.92
N ALA A 220 -3.74 -3.09 0.75
CA ALA A 220 -2.52 -2.30 0.54
C ALA A 220 -1.61 -2.31 1.78
N LEU A 221 -2.18 -2.24 2.99
CA LEU A 221 -1.41 -2.37 4.23
C LEU A 221 -0.81 -3.76 4.41
N VAL A 222 -1.60 -4.81 4.21
CA VAL A 222 -1.12 -6.19 4.28
C VAL A 222 0.00 -6.43 3.26
N PHE A 223 -0.16 -5.88 2.05
CA PHE A 223 0.88 -5.96 1.02
C PHE A 223 2.15 -5.22 1.44
N LEU A 224 2.05 -3.98 1.92
CA LEU A 224 3.21 -3.18 2.33
C LEU A 224 3.99 -3.83 3.47
N ASP A 225 3.29 -4.28 4.51
CA ASP A 225 3.92 -4.94 5.66
C ASP A 225 4.63 -6.23 5.24
N THR A 226 3.98 -7.02 4.38
CA THR A 226 4.57 -8.23 3.81
C THR A 226 5.80 -7.91 2.95
N ALA A 227 5.71 -6.90 2.09
CA ALA A 227 6.78 -6.48 1.19
C ALA A 227 8.02 -5.97 1.95
N CYS A 228 7.80 -5.14 2.99
CA CYS A 228 8.87 -4.63 3.84
C CYS A 228 9.52 -5.74 4.68
N SER A 229 8.70 -6.62 5.27
CA SER A 229 9.19 -7.75 6.08
C SER A 229 10.05 -8.71 5.23
N GLU A 230 9.58 -9.04 4.04
CA GLU A 230 10.32 -9.91 3.13
C GLU A 230 11.64 -9.29 2.67
N TYR A 231 11.64 -8.00 2.34
CA TYR A 231 12.86 -7.29 1.97
C TYR A 231 13.88 -7.26 3.12
N ALA A 232 13.42 -6.96 4.32
CA ALA A 232 14.27 -6.94 5.51
C ALA A 232 14.84 -8.33 5.82
N PHE A 233 14.05 -9.39 5.65
CA PHE A 233 14.52 -10.77 5.81
C PHE A 233 15.59 -11.12 4.77
N LEU A 234 15.34 -10.87 3.49
CA LEU A 234 16.28 -11.17 2.41
C LEU A 234 17.61 -10.42 2.61
N ALA A 235 17.52 -9.14 2.98
CA ALA A 235 18.69 -8.31 3.25
C ALA A 235 19.51 -8.86 4.44
N ARG A 236 18.89 -9.26 5.52
CA ARG A 236 19.57 -9.77 6.72
C ARG A 236 20.09 -11.18 6.53
N PHE A 237 19.27 -12.08 6.05
CA PHE A 237 19.59 -13.51 6.00
C PHE A 237 20.60 -13.84 4.90
N PHE A 238 20.40 -13.32 3.68
CA PHE A 238 21.19 -13.71 2.52
C PHE A 238 22.39 -12.80 2.22
N SER A 239 22.36 -11.54 2.67
CA SER A 239 23.42 -10.56 2.34
C SER A 239 24.35 -10.24 3.51
N GLY A 240 24.12 -10.79 4.69
CA GLY A 240 24.95 -10.58 5.87
C GLY A 240 26.36 -11.16 5.69
N ALA A 241 27.39 -10.45 6.20
CA ALA A 241 28.75 -11.01 6.29
C ALA A 241 28.80 -12.08 7.39
N PHE A 242 29.68 -13.08 7.20
CA PHE A 242 29.90 -14.11 8.22
C PHE A 242 30.52 -13.49 9.48
N ASP A 243 29.75 -13.49 10.57
CA ASP A 243 30.23 -13.04 11.89
C ASP A 243 30.87 -14.19 12.64
N MET A 244 32.13 -13.99 13.07
CA MET A 244 32.90 -14.99 13.83
C MET A 244 32.63 -14.95 15.34
N GLN A 245 31.84 -14.00 15.80
CA GLN A 245 31.45 -13.99 17.22
C GLN A 245 30.56 -15.21 17.49
N GLU A 246 30.84 -15.91 18.58
CA GLU A 246 29.94 -16.96 19.03
C GLU A 246 28.59 -16.32 19.29
N PRO A 247 27.51 -16.87 18.72
CA PRO A 247 26.20 -16.30 18.93
C PRO A 247 25.89 -16.35 20.43
N THR A 248 26.05 -15.21 21.09
CA THR A 248 25.44 -15.00 22.40
C THR A 248 23.96 -14.95 22.14
N TYR A 249 23.28 -16.03 22.50
CA TYR A 249 21.84 -16.16 22.36
C TYR A 249 21.16 -15.15 23.28
N ASP A 250 20.94 -13.95 22.77
CA ASP A 250 20.10 -12.96 23.42
C ASP A 250 18.70 -13.00 22.78
N ALA A 251 17.80 -13.73 23.45
CA ALA A 251 16.41 -13.83 23.05
C ALA A 251 15.73 -12.45 22.98
N SER A 252 16.23 -11.47 23.74
CA SER A 252 15.69 -10.11 23.71
C SER A 252 16.09 -9.34 22.45
N ALA A 253 17.28 -9.58 21.90
CA ALA A 253 17.73 -8.98 20.66
C ALA A 253 16.93 -9.48 19.45
N VAL A 254 16.51 -10.74 19.47
CA VAL A 254 15.66 -11.34 18.43
C VAL A 254 14.24 -10.78 18.48
N LEU A 255 13.68 -10.60 19.68
CA LEU A 255 12.36 -10.00 19.87
C LEU A 255 12.33 -8.50 19.54
N SER A 256 13.47 -7.81 19.67
CA SER A 256 13.60 -6.39 19.34
C SER A 256 13.88 -6.11 17.86
N CYS A 257 14.14 -7.16 17.06
CA CYS A 257 14.37 -7.00 15.63
C CYS A 257 13.06 -6.62 14.92
N ASN A 258 12.92 -5.34 14.58
CA ASN A 258 11.78 -4.88 13.82
C ASN A 258 11.87 -5.39 12.37
N MET A 259 11.11 -6.45 12.05
CA MET A 259 11.09 -7.06 10.73
C MET A 259 10.53 -6.14 9.64
N LEU A 260 9.84 -5.06 10.02
CA LEU A 260 9.24 -4.13 9.07
C LEU A 260 10.19 -3.01 8.65
N SER A 261 11.37 -2.87 9.27
CA SER A 261 12.30 -1.79 8.96
C SER A 261 13.76 -2.25 9.01
N LEU A 262 14.60 -1.58 8.23
CA LEU A 262 16.06 -1.72 8.27
C LEU A 262 16.68 -0.56 9.04
N SER A 263 17.83 -0.81 9.69
CA SER A 263 18.67 0.25 10.24
C SER A 263 19.44 0.98 9.11
N ALA A 264 20.02 2.16 9.41
CA ALA A 264 20.83 2.91 8.43
C ALA A 264 22.05 2.11 7.95
N ASP A 265 22.68 1.38 8.87
CA ASP A 265 23.85 0.58 8.58
C ASP A 265 23.51 -0.69 7.77
N GLU A 266 22.31 -1.24 7.97
CA GLU A 266 21.80 -2.36 7.20
C GLU A 266 21.46 -1.93 5.77
N GLU A 267 20.77 -0.80 5.60
CA GLU A 267 20.42 -0.24 4.29
C GLU A 267 21.67 -0.06 3.43
N GLN A 268 22.71 0.58 3.96
CA GLN A 268 23.96 0.86 3.24
C GLN A 268 24.74 -0.41 2.89
N ARG A 269 24.69 -1.46 3.73
CA ARG A 269 25.34 -2.75 3.46
C ARG A 269 24.58 -3.61 2.45
N HIS A 270 23.26 -3.45 2.34
CA HIS A 270 22.37 -4.37 1.66
C HIS A 270 21.72 -3.81 0.38
N GLU A 271 22.16 -2.66 -0.12
CA GLU A 271 21.75 -2.12 -1.42
C GLU A 271 22.27 -2.98 -2.58
N SER A 272 22.00 -4.29 -2.48
CA SER A 272 22.46 -5.30 -3.42
C SER A 272 21.41 -5.53 -4.52
N ILE A 273 21.87 -5.50 -5.77
CA ILE A 273 21.05 -5.87 -6.94
C ILE A 273 20.49 -7.30 -6.77
N VAL A 274 21.24 -8.19 -6.12
CA VAL A 274 20.84 -9.59 -5.89
C VAL A 274 19.65 -9.66 -4.90
N THR A 275 19.68 -8.87 -3.82
CA THR A 275 18.58 -8.82 -2.85
C THR A 275 17.31 -8.28 -3.49
N ARG A 276 17.40 -7.23 -4.28
CA ARG A 276 16.28 -6.63 -5.01
C ARG A 276 15.66 -7.60 -5.99
N GLU A 277 16.49 -8.29 -6.79
CA GLU A 277 16.02 -9.27 -7.76
C GLU A 277 15.34 -10.47 -7.07
N SER A 278 15.91 -10.95 -5.96
CA SER A 278 15.29 -12.01 -5.15
C SER A 278 13.93 -11.58 -4.60
N TRP A 279 13.84 -10.36 -4.07
CA TRP A 279 12.58 -9.80 -3.59
C TRP A 279 11.54 -9.68 -4.71
N ARG A 280 11.95 -9.18 -5.89
CA ARG A 280 11.07 -9.09 -7.05
C ARG A 280 10.50 -10.45 -7.43
N GLN A 281 11.32 -11.50 -7.47
CA GLN A 281 10.87 -12.85 -7.79
C GLN A 281 9.89 -13.41 -6.76
N VAL A 282 10.12 -13.15 -5.48
CA VAL A 282 9.23 -13.59 -4.39
C VAL A 282 7.91 -12.86 -4.42
N MET A 283 7.92 -11.53 -4.58
CA MET A 283 6.75 -10.67 -4.43
C MET A 283 5.95 -10.45 -5.72
N GLU A 284 6.45 -10.86 -6.88
CA GLU A 284 5.78 -10.70 -8.18
C GLU A 284 4.30 -11.14 -8.17
N PRO A 285 3.92 -12.32 -7.62
CA PRO A 285 2.53 -12.73 -7.58
C PRO A 285 1.67 -11.82 -6.68
N ALA A 286 2.20 -11.39 -5.54
CA ALA A 286 1.49 -10.49 -4.62
C ALA A 286 1.25 -9.12 -5.26
N MET A 287 2.26 -8.58 -5.98
CA MET A 287 2.12 -7.34 -6.76
C MET A 287 1.04 -7.46 -7.85
N ALA A 288 0.98 -8.61 -8.54
CA ALA A 288 -0.04 -8.85 -9.56
C ALA A 288 -1.45 -8.87 -8.95
N PHE A 289 -1.66 -9.55 -7.83
CA PHE A 289 -2.96 -9.57 -7.14
C PHE A 289 -3.37 -8.20 -6.59
N LEU A 290 -2.43 -7.41 -6.08
CA LEU A 290 -2.69 -6.02 -5.68
C LEU A 290 -3.17 -5.20 -6.88
N ALA A 291 -2.46 -5.27 -8.00
CA ALA A 291 -2.80 -4.55 -9.23
C ALA A 291 -4.16 -4.95 -9.80
N GLU A 292 -4.45 -6.26 -9.83
CA GLU A 292 -5.75 -6.76 -10.28
C GLU A 292 -6.90 -6.28 -9.39
N PHE A 293 -6.71 -6.27 -8.07
CA PHE A 293 -7.74 -5.80 -7.14
C PHE A 293 -7.94 -4.28 -7.27
N TYR A 294 -6.85 -3.52 -7.38
CA TYR A 294 -6.90 -2.09 -7.61
C TYR A 294 -7.67 -1.74 -8.88
N THR A 295 -7.34 -2.39 -9.99
CA THR A 295 -8.06 -2.22 -11.27
C THR A 295 -9.53 -2.57 -11.13
N ALA A 296 -9.88 -3.62 -10.37
CA ALA A 296 -11.28 -4.00 -10.13
C ALA A 296 -12.04 -2.91 -9.34
N VAL A 297 -11.39 -2.27 -8.37
CA VAL A 297 -11.99 -1.15 -7.61
C VAL A 297 -12.17 0.08 -8.51
N LEU A 298 -11.17 0.43 -9.32
CA LEU A 298 -11.25 1.57 -10.25
C LEU A 298 -12.28 1.36 -11.38
N ALA A 299 -12.53 0.12 -11.77
CA ALA A 299 -13.51 -0.24 -12.81
C ALA A 299 -14.96 -0.19 -12.31
N MET A 300 -15.18 0.04 -11.00
CA MET A 300 -16.53 0.16 -10.46
C MET A 300 -17.23 1.40 -11.05
N PRO A 301 -18.49 1.25 -11.51
CA PRO A 301 -19.19 2.36 -12.13
C PRO A 301 -19.50 3.46 -11.09
N GLY A 302 -19.16 4.70 -11.43
CA GLY A 302 -19.54 5.85 -10.63
C GLY A 302 -18.73 6.04 -9.34
N ALA A 303 -17.45 5.69 -9.34
CA ALA A 303 -16.57 5.98 -8.21
C ALA A 303 -16.54 7.51 -7.94
N PRO A 304 -16.93 7.97 -6.74
CA PRO A 304 -16.92 9.39 -6.43
C PRO A 304 -15.50 9.94 -6.33
N VAL A 305 -15.35 11.24 -6.55
CA VAL A 305 -14.04 11.93 -6.48
C VAL A 305 -13.34 11.65 -5.15
N GLN A 306 -14.07 11.68 -4.05
CA GLN A 306 -13.55 11.47 -2.71
C GLN A 306 -12.94 10.07 -2.55
N GLN A 307 -13.59 9.03 -3.08
CA GLN A 307 -13.06 7.66 -3.06
C GLN A 307 -11.72 7.58 -3.80
N LEU A 308 -11.66 8.15 -5.00
CA LEU A 308 -10.45 8.15 -5.81
C LEU A 308 -9.30 8.92 -5.13
N LEU A 309 -9.61 10.08 -4.53
CA LEU A 309 -8.63 10.87 -3.77
C LEU A 309 -8.15 10.13 -2.51
N THR A 310 -9.06 9.47 -1.79
CA THR A 310 -8.69 8.64 -0.62
C THR A 310 -7.70 7.56 -1.02
N MET A 311 -7.92 6.87 -2.14
CA MET A 311 -7.01 5.85 -2.66
C MET A 311 -5.68 6.44 -3.14
N ALA A 312 -5.69 7.60 -3.80
CA ALA A 312 -4.48 8.28 -4.24
C ALA A 312 -3.61 8.72 -3.06
N ASN A 313 -4.22 9.30 -2.02
CA ASN A 313 -3.52 9.69 -0.81
C ASN A 313 -2.92 8.47 -0.08
N LEU A 314 -3.67 7.39 0.03
CA LEU A 314 -3.16 6.15 0.60
C LEU A 314 -1.89 5.69 -0.14
N MET A 315 -1.88 5.70 -1.49
CA MET A 315 -0.68 5.32 -2.25
C MET A 315 0.50 6.23 -1.95
N HIS A 316 0.26 7.53 -1.83
CA HIS A 316 1.30 8.49 -1.48
C HIS A 316 1.86 8.24 -0.07
N GLU A 317 0.99 8.05 0.91
CA GLU A 317 1.38 7.74 2.29
C GLU A 317 2.13 6.40 2.41
N LEU A 318 1.73 5.37 1.67
CA LEU A 318 2.43 4.09 1.64
C LEU A 318 3.86 4.22 1.11
N LEU A 319 4.10 5.09 0.11
CA LEU A 319 5.45 5.42 -0.35
C LEU A 319 6.29 6.05 0.77
N GLN A 320 5.72 6.96 1.56
CA GLN A 320 6.40 7.58 2.69
C GLN A 320 6.70 6.56 3.80
N VAL A 321 5.75 5.67 4.10
CA VAL A 321 5.95 4.59 5.09
C VAL A 321 7.04 3.62 4.63
N ALA A 322 7.05 3.19 3.36
CA ALA A 322 8.10 2.33 2.82
C ALA A 322 9.48 3.00 2.90
N ARG A 323 9.55 4.31 2.62
CA ARG A 323 10.77 5.11 2.74
C ARG A 323 11.24 5.23 4.19
N SER A 324 10.34 5.51 5.12
CA SER A 324 10.68 5.60 6.56
C SER A 324 11.20 4.28 7.12
N ARG A 325 10.68 3.16 6.61
CA ARG A 325 11.13 1.80 6.94
C ARG A 325 12.42 1.39 6.22
N ARG A 326 12.94 2.21 5.31
CA ARG A 326 14.10 1.91 4.45
C ARG A 326 13.94 0.65 3.61
N CYS A 327 12.71 0.38 3.24
CA CYS A 327 12.32 -0.74 2.39
C CYS A 327 11.78 -0.27 1.02
N LEU A 328 11.93 1.03 0.68
CA LEU A 328 11.50 1.56 -0.60
C LEU A 328 12.54 1.23 -1.67
N ILE A 329 12.32 0.10 -2.32
CA ILE A 329 13.09 -0.31 -3.48
C ILE A 329 12.40 0.14 -4.78
N PRO A 330 13.13 0.35 -5.89
CA PRO A 330 12.57 0.85 -7.15
C PRO A 330 11.41 0.01 -7.69
N GLU A 331 11.41 -1.28 -7.46
CA GLU A 331 10.35 -2.20 -7.87
C GLU A 331 9.04 -1.92 -7.11
N LEU A 332 9.11 -1.75 -5.81
CA LEU A 332 7.97 -1.39 -4.96
C LEU A 332 7.47 0.03 -5.30
N GLU A 333 8.39 0.99 -5.41
CA GLU A 333 8.07 2.36 -5.80
C GLU A 333 7.35 2.40 -7.14
N SER A 334 7.84 1.66 -8.14
CA SER A 334 7.24 1.57 -9.47
C SER A 334 5.79 1.06 -9.45
N VAL A 335 5.48 0.07 -8.61
CA VAL A 335 4.11 -0.47 -8.47
C VAL A 335 3.18 0.58 -7.87
N LEU A 336 3.57 1.19 -6.74
CA LEU A 336 2.75 2.18 -6.05
C LEU A 336 2.55 3.45 -6.89
N MET A 337 3.62 3.94 -7.54
CA MET A 337 3.54 5.11 -8.44
C MET A 337 2.69 4.84 -9.68
N ARG A 338 2.71 3.64 -10.24
CA ARG A 338 1.83 3.28 -11.35
C ARG A 338 0.36 3.41 -10.95
N HIS A 339 -0.03 2.86 -9.82
CA HIS A 339 -1.39 2.96 -9.32
C HIS A 339 -1.80 4.41 -9.05
N LEU A 340 -0.89 5.19 -8.48
CA LEU A 340 -1.13 6.63 -8.30
C LEU A 340 -1.40 7.33 -9.63
N LEU A 341 -0.57 7.09 -10.65
CA LEU A 341 -0.72 7.69 -11.98
C LEU A 341 -1.98 7.24 -12.72
N GLU A 342 -2.44 6.01 -12.52
CA GLU A 342 -3.68 5.49 -13.08
C GLU A 342 -4.93 6.13 -12.47
N THR A 343 -4.85 6.62 -11.22
CA THR A 343 -5.98 7.22 -10.52
C THR A 343 -6.28 8.65 -10.98
N TRP A 344 -5.28 9.47 -11.26
CA TRP A 344 -5.46 10.89 -11.55
C TRP A 344 -6.35 11.19 -12.75
N PRO A 345 -6.26 10.48 -13.89
CA PRO A 345 -7.19 10.65 -15.00
C PRO A 345 -8.65 10.35 -14.63
N LEU A 346 -8.85 9.39 -13.70
CA LEU A 346 -10.19 9.04 -13.22
C LEU A 346 -10.75 10.12 -12.28
N VAL A 347 -9.91 10.72 -11.43
CA VAL A 347 -10.28 11.89 -10.63
C VAL A 347 -10.74 13.05 -11.54
N ALA A 348 -9.98 13.37 -12.57
CA ALA A 348 -10.35 14.40 -13.54
C ALA A 348 -11.69 14.09 -14.23
N LYS A 349 -11.86 12.84 -14.69
CA LYS A 349 -13.10 12.38 -15.32
C LYS A 349 -14.30 12.42 -14.37
N SER A 350 -14.12 12.08 -13.09
CA SER A 350 -15.18 12.13 -12.09
C SER A 350 -15.60 13.58 -11.79
N LEU A 351 -14.63 14.52 -11.71
CA LEU A 351 -14.91 15.96 -11.62
C LEU A 351 -15.66 16.48 -12.86
N ASP A 352 -15.27 16.07 -14.06
CA ASP A 352 -15.97 16.44 -15.29
C ASP A 352 -17.41 15.91 -15.29
N THR A 353 -17.65 14.70 -14.75
CA THR A 353 -18.98 14.13 -14.60
C THR A 353 -19.85 14.97 -13.65
N GLU A 354 -19.29 15.48 -12.53
CA GLU A 354 -20.01 16.42 -11.64
C GLU A 354 -20.41 17.70 -12.37
N VAL A 355 -19.49 18.29 -13.11
CA VAL A 355 -19.77 19.51 -13.90
C VAL A 355 -20.83 19.24 -14.98
N ASP A 356 -20.71 18.15 -15.70
CA ASP A 356 -21.62 17.84 -16.81
C ASP A 356 -23.03 17.51 -16.31
N THR A 357 -23.15 16.85 -15.16
CA THR A 357 -24.47 16.61 -14.55
C THR A 357 -25.11 17.89 -14.04
N LEU A 358 -24.34 18.84 -13.48
CA LEU A 358 -24.86 20.16 -13.11
C LEU A 358 -25.33 20.97 -14.31
N LYS A 359 -24.65 20.88 -15.48
CA LYS A 359 -25.07 21.54 -16.72
C LYS A 359 -26.42 21.04 -17.24
N THR A 360 -26.81 19.78 -16.95
CA THR A 360 -28.10 19.24 -17.36
C THR A 360 -29.28 19.80 -16.53
N LEU A 361 -29.00 20.41 -15.37
CA LEU A 361 -30.00 21.01 -14.53
C LEU A 361 -30.39 22.39 -15.06
N THR A 362 -31.69 22.67 -15.07
CA THR A 362 -32.24 24.01 -15.39
C THR A 362 -33.36 24.35 -14.40
N ILE A 363 -33.49 25.65 -14.08
CA ILE A 363 -34.57 26.16 -13.22
C ILE A 363 -35.53 26.96 -14.07
N GLY A 364 -36.72 26.41 -14.27
CA GLY A 364 -37.76 27.02 -15.10
C GLY A 364 -38.86 27.77 -14.29
N PRO A 365 -39.60 28.67 -14.96
CA PRO A 365 -40.70 29.41 -14.36
C PRO A 365 -41.83 28.48 -13.83
N ARG A 366 -42.53 28.91 -12.79
CA ARG A 366 -43.53 28.09 -12.05
C ARG A 366 -44.74 27.70 -12.92
N MET A 367 -45.04 28.43 -13.98
CA MET A 367 -46.17 28.19 -14.90
C MET A 367 -45.70 28.11 -16.35
N GLY A 368 -45.78 26.94 -16.93
CA GLY A 368 -45.77 26.68 -18.35
C GLY A 368 -46.32 25.27 -18.58
N PRO A 369 -47.20 25.05 -19.63
CA PRO A 369 -47.63 23.68 -19.94
C PRO A 369 -46.37 22.86 -20.26
N VAL A 370 -46.30 21.67 -19.62
CA VAL A 370 -45.31 20.69 -20.00
C VAL A 370 -45.39 20.47 -21.50
N PRO A 371 -44.38 20.72 -22.29
CA PRO A 371 -44.40 20.24 -23.65
C PRO A 371 -44.45 18.71 -23.55
N ARG A 372 -45.65 18.16 -23.77
CA ARG A 372 -45.76 16.73 -24.06
C ARG A 372 -44.99 16.53 -25.34
N SER A 373 -43.77 16.03 -25.24
CA SER A 373 -43.06 15.51 -26.41
C SER A 373 -43.94 14.41 -26.97
N ALA A 374 -44.54 14.72 -28.11
CA ALA A 374 -45.29 13.76 -28.91
C ALA A 374 -44.42 12.54 -29.17
N GLY A 375 -44.98 11.38 -28.91
CA GLY A 375 -44.38 10.07 -28.96
C GLY A 375 -43.35 9.84 -30.06
N GLY A 376 -42.22 9.37 -29.67
CA GLY A 376 -41.11 8.97 -30.51
C GLY A 376 -39.91 8.52 -29.66
N GLY A 377 -40.17 7.73 -28.64
CA GLY A 377 -39.11 7.07 -27.85
C GLY A 377 -38.37 6.05 -28.67
N GLY A 378 -37.36 6.47 -29.41
CA GLY A 378 -36.48 5.60 -30.17
C GLY A 378 -35.56 4.78 -29.26
N LEU A 379 -35.16 3.60 -29.74
CA LEU A 379 -34.23 2.65 -29.15
C LEU A 379 -32.93 3.26 -28.56
N LEU A 380 -32.61 4.52 -28.92
CA LEU A 380 -31.42 5.26 -28.44
C LEU A 380 -31.54 5.69 -26.95
N GLU A 381 -32.75 6.02 -26.48
CA GLU A 381 -33.00 6.40 -25.06
C GLU A 381 -32.73 5.25 -24.10
N ARG A 382 -32.88 4.02 -24.57
CA ARG A 382 -32.64 2.81 -23.77
C ARG A 382 -31.14 2.46 -23.63
N TRP A 383 -30.29 3.02 -24.52
CA TRP A 383 -28.85 2.76 -24.55
C TRP A 383 -28.04 3.84 -23.82
N THR A 384 -28.55 5.06 -23.72
CA THR A 384 -27.87 6.19 -23.05
C THR A 384 -28.27 6.36 -21.58
N GLY A 385 -29.06 5.43 -21.02
CA GLY A 385 -29.38 5.40 -19.57
C GLY A 385 -30.04 6.67 -19.03
N GLY A 386 -30.85 7.37 -19.82
CA GLY A 386 -31.63 8.52 -19.32
C GLY A 386 -30.83 9.79 -19.05
N LEU A 387 -29.59 9.89 -19.51
CA LEU A 387 -28.67 11.01 -19.25
C LEU A 387 -28.96 12.31 -20.05
N MET A 388 -29.99 12.34 -20.89
CA MET A 388 -30.32 13.48 -21.77
C MET A 388 -31.66 14.16 -21.49
N THR A 389 -32.34 13.88 -20.38
CA THR A 389 -33.50 14.67 -19.98
C THR A 389 -33.05 15.82 -19.10
N THR A 390 -33.16 17.06 -19.59
CA THR A 390 -33.05 18.27 -18.78
C THR A 390 -34.01 18.17 -17.60
N ASP A 391 -33.50 17.98 -16.39
CA ASP A 391 -34.30 17.96 -15.16
C ASP A 391 -34.71 19.41 -14.85
N LEU A 392 -35.96 19.73 -15.19
CA LEU A 392 -36.52 21.04 -14.99
C LEU A 392 -37.09 21.16 -13.57
N MET A 393 -36.38 21.87 -12.68
CA MET A 393 -36.89 22.22 -11.35
C MET A 393 -37.86 23.38 -11.43
N ARG A 394 -39.06 23.26 -10.80
CA ARG A 394 -40.12 24.26 -10.90
C ARG A 394 -40.68 24.70 -9.53
N GLY A 395 -40.91 25.98 -9.40
CA GLY A 395 -41.67 26.54 -8.29
C GLY A 395 -41.04 26.41 -6.90
N GLY A 396 -41.83 26.20 -5.85
CA GLY A 396 -41.35 26.07 -4.46
C GLY A 396 -40.39 24.87 -4.24
N GLN A 397 -40.49 23.84 -5.06
CA GLN A 397 -39.57 22.70 -5.02
C GLN A 397 -38.16 23.06 -5.53
N ALA A 398 -38.03 24.11 -6.37
CA ALA A 398 -36.73 24.55 -6.89
C ALA A 398 -35.87 25.17 -5.77
N ALA A 399 -36.46 25.90 -4.82
CA ALA A 399 -35.72 26.46 -3.69
C ALA A 399 -35.13 25.38 -2.80
N ASP A 400 -35.95 24.40 -2.39
CA ASP A 400 -35.51 23.27 -1.54
C ASP A 400 -34.47 22.38 -2.27
N ALA A 401 -34.68 22.15 -3.56
CA ALA A 401 -33.75 21.38 -4.37
C ALA A 401 -32.40 22.07 -4.49
N LEU A 402 -32.40 23.37 -4.78
CA LEU A 402 -31.17 24.16 -4.91
C LEU A 402 -30.43 24.24 -3.57
N GLN A 403 -31.13 24.42 -2.47
CA GLN A 403 -30.53 24.45 -1.14
C GLN A 403 -29.84 23.10 -0.78
N LYS A 404 -30.48 21.98 -1.13
CA LYS A 404 -29.86 20.65 -0.95
C LYS A 404 -28.61 20.48 -1.82
N ILE A 405 -28.64 20.92 -3.07
CA ILE A 405 -27.48 20.88 -3.98
C ILE A 405 -26.34 21.73 -3.42
N LEU A 406 -26.62 22.94 -2.96
CA LEU A 406 -25.62 23.83 -2.35
C LEU A 406 -25.02 23.24 -1.06
N SER A 407 -25.86 22.65 -0.20
CA SER A 407 -25.38 21.94 0.99
C SER A 407 -24.52 20.74 0.66
N ALA A 408 -24.86 19.95 -0.35
CA ALA A 408 -24.04 18.85 -0.84
C ALA A 408 -22.70 19.32 -1.38
N TYR A 409 -22.69 20.46 -2.07
CA TYR A 409 -21.46 21.07 -2.56
C TYR A 409 -20.52 21.50 -1.44
N THR A 410 -21.00 22.13 -0.37
CA THR A 410 -20.13 22.54 0.75
C THR A 410 -19.43 21.34 1.38
N GLN A 411 -20.15 20.24 1.56
CA GLN A 411 -19.58 19.00 2.09
C GLN A 411 -18.57 18.39 1.11
N PHE A 412 -18.94 18.30 -0.16
CA PHE A 412 -18.04 17.81 -1.22
C PHE A 412 -16.76 18.63 -1.29
N PHE A 413 -16.89 19.97 -1.27
CA PHE A 413 -15.75 20.90 -1.31
C PHE A 413 -14.80 20.66 -0.13
N SER A 414 -15.34 20.65 1.09
CA SER A 414 -14.55 20.43 2.31
C SER A 414 -13.85 19.07 2.31
N GLN A 415 -14.52 18.02 1.83
CA GLN A 415 -13.93 16.68 1.70
C GLN A 415 -12.82 16.62 0.66
N VAL A 416 -13.01 17.23 -0.50
CA VAL A 416 -11.98 17.28 -1.54
C VAL A 416 -10.76 18.06 -1.07
N VAL A 417 -10.98 19.22 -0.44
CA VAL A 417 -9.87 20.05 0.08
C VAL A 417 -9.12 19.31 1.19
N SER A 418 -9.81 18.65 2.14
CA SER A 418 -9.16 17.88 3.21
C SER A 418 -8.32 16.70 2.68
N LEU A 419 -8.70 16.13 1.54
CA LEU A 419 -7.96 15.07 0.86
C LEU A 419 -6.86 15.59 -0.09
N THR A 420 -6.74 16.92 -0.27
CA THR A 420 -5.73 17.51 -1.17
C THR A 420 -4.43 17.72 -0.40
N SER A 421 -3.62 16.68 -0.30
CA SER A 421 -2.35 16.68 0.46
C SER A 421 -1.14 17.10 -0.37
N THR A 422 -1.22 17.12 -1.70
CA THR A 422 -0.07 17.31 -2.60
C THR A 422 -0.24 18.55 -3.46
N GLU A 423 0.68 19.51 -3.39
CA GLU A 423 0.71 20.72 -4.22
C GLU A 423 0.66 20.39 -5.73
N GLN A 424 1.21 19.25 -6.12
CA GLN A 424 1.40 18.88 -7.53
C GLN A 424 0.08 18.73 -8.31
N HIS A 425 -1.02 18.35 -7.67
CA HIS A 425 -2.33 18.16 -8.31
C HIS A 425 -3.39 19.17 -7.87
N GLN A 426 -3.03 20.07 -6.96
CA GLN A 426 -3.91 21.10 -6.43
C GLN A 426 -4.53 21.98 -7.53
N GLY A 427 -3.73 22.36 -8.54
CA GLY A 427 -4.23 23.17 -9.66
C GLY A 427 -5.35 22.50 -10.46
N MET A 428 -5.27 21.17 -10.68
CA MET A 428 -6.31 20.42 -11.38
C MET A 428 -7.59 20.33 -10.54
N LEU A 429 -7.46 20.05 -9.25
CA LEU A 429 -8.59 19.94 -8.33
C LEU A 429 -9.30 21.29 -8.17
N LEU A 430 -8.56 22.36 -7.90
CA LEU A 430 -9.09 23.71 -7.78
C LEU A 430 -9.73 24.21 -9.09
N GLY A 431 -9.16 23.85 -10.23
CA GLY A 431 -9.77 24.14 -11.54
C GLY A 431 -11.09 23.38 -11.74
N GLY A 432 -11.20 22.13 -11.32
CA GLY A 432 -12.43 21.34 -11.29
C GLY A 432 -13.50 21.93 -10.38
N LEU A 433 -13.12 22.24 -9.14
CA LEU A 433 -14.01 22.89 -8.16
C LEU A 433 -14.50 24.26 -8.66
N GLY A 434 -13.63 25.07 -9.29
CA GLY A 434 -14.02 26.34 -9.90
C GLY A 434 -15.06 26.20 -11.00
N ARG A 435 -14.98 25.14 -11.83
CA ARG A 435 -16.01 24.83 -12.84
C ARG A 435 -17.33 24.42 -12.19
N ILE A 436 -17.32 23.62 -11.13
CA ILE A 436 -18.52 23.27 -10.34
C ILE A 436 -19.15 24.54 -9.76
N HIS A 437 -18.35 25.41 -9.13
CA HIS A 437 -18.82 26.72 -8.63
C HIS A 437 -19.53 27.53 -9.72
N THR A 438 -18.94 27.61 -10.91
CA THR A 438 -19.51 28.38 -12.04
C THR A 438 -20.90 27.88 -12.42
N GLU A 439 -21.10 26.55 -12.46
CA GLU A 439 -22.41 25.95 -12.77
C GLU A 439 -23.42 26.16 -11.64
N LEU A 440 -22.99 26.07 -10.39
CA LEU A 440 -23.86 26.38 -9.23
C LEU A 440 -24.27 27.85 -9.20
N ALA A 441 -23.34 28.77 -9.48
CA ALA A 441 -23.64 30.19 -9.59
C ALA A 441 -24.65 30.49 -10.74
N ARG A 442 -24.56 29.73 -11.85
CA ARG A 442 -25.56 29.78 -12.94
C ARG A 442 -26.94 29.38 -12.43
N LEU A 443 -27.04 28.26 -11.71
CA LEU A 443 -28.31 27.78 -11.16
C LEU A 443 -28.92 28.78 -10.17
N VAL A 444 -28.11 29.42 -9.30
CA VAL A 444 -28.56 30.44 -8.38
C VAL A 444 -29.13 31.67 -9.15
N ARG A 445 -28.49 32.11 -10.23
CA ARG A 445 -28.98 33.20 -11.09
C ARG A 445 -30.29 32.82 -11.81
N GLU A 446 -30.38 31.60 -12.34
CA GLU A 446 -31.62 31.09 -12.93
C GLU A 446 -32.78 31.06 -11.92
N TYR A 447 -32.49 30.66 -10.69
CA TYR A 447 -33.46 30.69 -9.60
C TYR A 447 -33.92 32.14 -9.30
N ALA A 448 -32.98 33.08 -9.25
CA ALA A 448 -33.25 34.47 -9.01
C ALA A 448 -34.23 35.06 -10.06
N THR A 449 -33.93 34.77 -11.34
CA THR A 449 -34.70 35.33 -12.49
C THR A 449 -36.02 34.62 -12.74
N ASN A 450 -36.05 33.30 -12.66
CA ASN A 450 -37.17 32.48 -13.12
C ASN A 450 -38.18 32.15 -12.01
N VAL A 451 -37.77 32.16 -10.74
CA VAL A 451 -38.61 31.75 -9.60
C VAL A 451 -38.79 32.86 -8.58
N TYR A 452 -37.70 33.41 -8.06
CA TYR A 452 -37.73 34.37 -6.99
C TYR A 452 -38.32 35.73 -7.43
N ALA A 453 -37.91 36.23 -8.60
CA ALA A 453 -38.44 37.49 -9.14
C ALA A 453 -39.96 37.49 -9.38
N ALA A 454 -40.55 36.31 -9.64
CA ALA A 454 -41.95 36.16 -9.94
C ALA A 454 -42.85 36.06 -8.69
N HIS A 455 -42.36 35.51 -7.58
CA HIS A 455 -43.23 35.12 -6.45
C HIS A 455 -42.71 35.47 -5.03
N GLN A 456 -41.42 35.77 -4.87
CA GLN A 456 -40.75 36.05 -3.59
C GLN A 456 -40.97 34.96 -2.51
N ASP A 457 -41.44 33.77 -2.90
CA ASP A 457 -41.64 32.62 -2.04
C ASP A 457 -40.38 31.82 -1.87
N GLY A 458 -39.82 31.75 -0.67
CA GLY A 458 -38.63 30.99 -0.34
C GLY A 458 -37.43 31.87 0.03
N PRO A 459 -36.26 31.26 0.33
CA PRO A 459 -35.07 32.00 0.68
C PRO A 459 -34.59 32.86 -0.53
N SER A 460 -34.13 34.08 -0.24
CA SER A 460 -33.64 34.95 -1.27
C SER A 460 -32.33 34.37 -1.88
N PRO A 461 -32.05 34.63 -3.17
CA PRO A 461 -30.78 34.21 -3.78
C PRO A 461 -29.55 34.71 -3.02
N ARG A 462 -29.68 35.95 -2.45
CA ARG A 462 -28.66 36.54 -1.58
C ARG A 462 -28.47 35.72 -0.30
N ASP A 463 -29.56 35.34 0.38
CA ASP A 463 -29.44 34.56 1.62
C ASP A 463 -28.85 33.19 1.39
N MET A 464 -29.12 32.55 0.25
CA MET A 464 -28.44 31.30 -0.15
C MET A 464 -26.94 31.50 -0.28
N CYS A 465 -26.49 32.56 -0.96
CA CYS A 465 -25.06 32.85 -1.12
C CYS A 465 -24.39 33.22 0.21
N VAL A 466 -25.06 33.99 1.07
CA VAL A 466 -24.57 34.34 2.41
C VAL A 466 -24.44 33.09 3.29
N SER A 467 -25.39 32.16 3.20
CA SER A 467 -25.32 30.88 3.91
C SER A 467 -24.11 30.05 3.44
N MET A 468 -23.86 30.00 2.14
CA MET A 468 -22.69 29.33 1.56
C MET A 468 -21.37 29.95 2.07
N HIS A 469 -21.28 31.28 2.01
CA HIS A 469 -20.15 32.02 2.56
C HIS A 469 -19.92 31.69 4.05
N ALA A 470 -20.97 31.72 4.86
CA ALA A 470 -20.88 31.46 6.31
C ALA A 470 -20.36 30.04 6.61
N VAL A 471 -20.89 29.04 5.90
CA VAL A 471 -20.46 27.64 6.08
C VAL A 471 -19.00 27.43 5.67
N LEU A 472 -18.59 27.96 4.53
CA LEU A 472 -17.23 27.82 4.04
C LEU A 472 -16.20 28.61 4.88
N SER A 473 -16.58 29.81 5.37
CA SER A 473 -15.71 30.63 6.22
C SER A 473 -15.54 30.07 7.65
N ALA A 474 -16.34 29.09 8.05
CA ALA A 474 -16.21 28.45 9.36
C ALA A 474 -14.93 27.58 9.45
N THR A 475 -14.37 27.16 8.33
CA THR A 475 -13.14 26.38 8.27
C THR A 475 -11.94 27.32 8.05
N PRO A 476 -10.96 27.35 8.97
CA PRO A 476 -9.79 28.24 8.84
C PRO A 476 -8.75 27.67 7.86
N ASP A 477 -9.03 27.78 6.57
CA ASP A 477 -8.14 27.36 5.49
C ASP A 477 -8.22 28.37 4.33
N ASP A 478 -7.08 28.70 3.73
CA ASP A 478 -6.98 29.69 2.65
C ASP A 478 -7.83 29.30 1.42
N THR A 479 -7.94 28.01 1.13
CA THR A 479 -8.73 27.50 0.01
C THR A 479 -10.22 27.71 0.25
N HIS A 480 -10.68 27.44 1.48
CA HIS A 480 -12.06 27.69 1.90
C HIS A 480 -12.37 29.20 1.91
N ALA A 481 -11.44 30.03 2.39
CA ALA A 481 -11.59 31.49 2.38
C ALA A 481 -11.71 32.05 0.96
N HIS A 482 -10.91 31.55 0.02
CA HIS A 482 -10.97 31.95 -1.38
C HIS A 482 -12.33 31.58 -2.01
N GLU A 483 -12.83 30.37 -1.76
CA GLU A 483 -14.12 29.95 -2.29
C GLU A 483 -15.28 30.72 -1.62
N ALA A 484 -15.21 30.97 -0.30
CA ALA A 484 -16.18 31.80 0.43
C ALA A 484 -16.25 33.22 -0.15
N ALA A 485 -15.10 33.82 -0.50
CA ALA A 485 -15.07 35.15 -1.12
C ALA A 485 -15.86 35.21 -2.43
N LYS A 486 -15.77 34.19 -3.30
CA LYS A 486 -16.56 34.12 -4.52
C LYS A 486 -18.07 34.10 -4.28
N TRP A 487 -18.51 33.40 -3.23
CA TRP A 487 -19.92 33.38 -2.83
C TRP A 487 -20.37 34.73 -2.25
N ALA A 488 -19.48 35.45 -1.54
CA ALA A 488 -19.77 36.81 -1.07
C ALA A 488 -19.92 37.78 -2.25
N GLU A 489 -19.02 37.74 -3.24
CA GLU A 489 -19.13 38.56 -4.46
C GLU A 489 -20.45 38.28 -5.21
N LEU A 490 -20.88 37.03 -5.30
CA LEU A 490 -22.13 36.68 -5.92
C LEU A 490 -23.32 37.22 -5.10
N ALA A 491 -23.30 37.20 -3.76
CA ALA A 491 -24.30 37.75 -2.92
C ALA A 491 -24.44 39.28 -3.07
N ASP A 492 -23.31 39.98 -3.22
CA ASP A 492 -23.28 41.43 -3.43
C ASP A 492 -23.84 41.83 -4.83
N SER A 493 -23.66 40.99 -5.83
CA SER A 493 -24.26 41.22 -7.16
C SER A 493 -25.80 41.28 -7.08
N PHE A 494 -26.44 40.45 -6.30
CA PHE A 494 -27.88 40.45 -6.08
C PHE A 494 -28.39 41.67 -5.26
N SER A 495 -27.50 42.31 -4.47
CA SER A 495 -27.85 43.50 -3.69
C SER A 495 -27.88 44.75 -4.60
N SER A 496 -27.03 44.82 -5.62
CA SER A 496 -26.98 45.93 -6.53
C SER A 496 -28.13 45.93 -7.57
N GLU A 497 -28.60 44.72 -7.95
CA GLU A 497 -29.76 44.60 -8.88
C GLU A 497 -31.12 44.94 -8.23
N THR A 498 -31.25 44.87 -6.89
CA THR A 498 -32.47 45.26 -6.18
C THR A 498 -32.59 46.79 -5.93
N GLN A 499 -31.51 47.55 -6.18
CA GLN A 499 -31.48 49.02 -6.01
C GLN A 499 -31.70 49.82 -7.32
N ASN A 500 -31.73 49.14 -8.46
CA ASN A 500 -32.05 49.72 -9.79
C ASN A 500 -33.45 49.25 -10.24
#